data_e24c96efb058a4894c7de63b925b5198
#
_entry.id   e24c96efb058a4894c7de63b925b5198
#
_cell.length_a   1.000
_cell.length_b   1.000
_cell.length_c   1.000
_cell.angle_alpha   90.00
_cell.angle_beta   90.00
_cell.angle_gamma   90.00
#
_symmetry.space_group_name_H-M   'P 1'
#
loop_
_entity.id
_entity.type
_entity.pdbx_description
1 polymer ?
#
loop_
_entity_poly.entity_id
_entity_poly.type
_entity_poly.pdbx_seq_one_letter_code
_entity_poly.pdbx_strand_id
1 'polypeptide(L)'
;MSRLLDGAEGIDLETARVLAGVLGGNAQFWMTREAQYHEDQSRLAADAWARSLPTKDMRSFGWLPKTDDWIARIDACLQYFDVPDVASWNGSYGRMLSSAKFRTSTKASTSEVAVAAWLRQAEIQSRTLSAARWSPGALRSSLSQLRALTRIKDPAEFIPKLTELCGAAGVLVAVVRSPSGCPASGVARFLDGGTPLIALSGRYLADDHFWFTFFHEVGHVLLHGAGEIYVDDFSHQDIEAINGVELEADRFAGETLFPPHLRSAVPTRKLAARDVIRLAHEVGVSPGVVVGQLQFSGRLGFHEMNYLKRRFRWNGTSLEMA
;
A
#
# COMPACT_ATOMS: atom_id res chain seq x y z
N MET A 1 -21.18 32.28 27.69
CA MET A 1 -20.13 32.02 28.71
C MET A 1 -19.81 30.53 28.89
N SER A 2 -20.78 29.61 29.11
CA SER A 2 -20.51 28.17 29.26
C SER A 2 -19.78 27.59 28.04
N ARG A 3 -20.26 27.85 26.81
CA ARG A 3 -19.66 27.35 25.57
C ARG A 3 -18.22 27.84 25.30
N LEU A 4 -17.88 29.04 25.79
CA LEU A 4 -16.53 29.57 25.75
C LEU A 4 -15.60 28.81 26.71
N LEU A 5 -16.09 28.54 27.94
CA LEU A 5 -15.34 27.77 28.95
C LEU A 5 -15.16 26.32 28.58
N ASP A 6 -16.10 25.76 27.83
CA ASP A 6 -16.06 24.39 27.32
C ASP A 6 -15.23 24.29 26.01
N GLY A 7 -14.66 25.41 25.51
CA GLY A 7 -13.89 25.46 24.27
C GLY A 7 -14.73 25.25 23.01
N ALA A 8 -16.05 25.32 23.12
CA ALA A 8 -16.99 25.14 22.00
C ALA A 8 -17.20 26.39 21.14
N GLU A 9 -16.75 27.54 21.61
CA GLU A 9 -16.76 28.82 20.90
C GLU A 9 -15.42 29.53 21.12
N GLY A 10 -14.86 30.13 20.07
CA GLY A 10 -13.65 30.93 20.12
C GLY A 10 -13.94 32.36 20.59
N ILE A 11 -12.89 33.10 20.92
CA ILE A 11 -12.97 34.52 21.30
C ILE A 11 -12.93 35.36 20.02
N ASP A 12 -14.09 35.89 19.61
CA ASP A 12 -14.18 36.90 18.59
C ASP A 12 -13.93 38.34 19.17
N LEU A 13 -13.93 39.34 18.31
CA LEU A 13 -13.66 40.73 18.72
C LEU A 13 -14.69 41.25 19.74
N GLU A 14 -15.96 40.86 19.63
CA GLU A 14 -17.02 41.26 20.57
C GLU A 14 -16.83 40.62 21.92
N THR A 15 -16.61 39.32 21.93
CA THR A 15 -16.26 38.54 23.13
C THR A 15 -14.98 39.10 23.79
N ALA A 16 -13.95 39.44 23.00
CA ALA A 16 -12.70 40.00 23.50
C ALA A 16 -12.92 41.38 24.20
N ARG A 17 -13.84 42.21 23.67
CA ARG A 17 -14.21 43.49 24.33
C ARG A 17 -14.93 43.26 25.65
N VAL A 18 -15.87 42.33 25.70
CA VAL A 18 -16.58 41.95 26.94
C VAL A 18 -15.61 41.41 27.98
N LEU A 19 -14.72 40.51 27.59
CA LEU A 19 -13.69 39.94 28.48
C LEU A 19 -12.75 41.01 29.01
N ALA A 20 -12.33 41.98 28.17
CA ALA A 20 -11.52 43.11 28.57
C ALA A 20 -12.21 43.97 29.62
N GLY A 21 -13.52 44.18 29.50
CA GLY A 21 -14.31 44.96 30.47
C GLY A 21 -14.51 44.25 31.81
N VAL A 22 -14.60 42.92 31.83
CA VAL A 22 -14.89 42.11 33.03
C VAL A 22 -13.63 41.62 33.72
N LEU A 23 -12.64 41.12 32.96
CA LEU A 23 -11.44 40.48 33.48
C LEU A 23 -10.17 41.35 33.38
N GLY A 24 -10.29 42.53 32.73
CA GLY A 24 -9.16 43.42 32.50
C GLY A 24 -8.40 43.11 31.20
N GLY A 25 -7.34 43.90 30.97
CA GLY A 25 -6.60 43.87 29.71
C GLY A 25 -7.29 44.75 28.63
N ASN A 26 -7.01 44.44 27.35
CA ASN A 26 -7.68 45.06 26.22
C ASN A 26 -8.12 43.98 25.22
N ALA A 27 -8.96 44.34 24.26
CA ALA A 27 -9.47 43.41 23.27
C ALA A 27 -8.33 42.72 22.48
N GLN A 28 -7.26 43.45 22.17
CA GLN A 28 -6.10 42.93 21.45
C GLN A 28 -5.39 41.84 22.27
N PHE A 29 -5.29 41.99 23.59
CA PHE A 29 -4.73 40.95 24.48
C PHE A 29 -5.50 39.66 24.38
N TRP A 30 -6.84 39.70 24.44
CA TRP A 30 -7.69 38.52 24.36
C TRP A 30 -7.65 37.85 22.99
N MET A 31 -7.65 38.65 21.91
CA MET A 31 -7.47 38.15 20.55
C MET A 31 -6.11 37.46 20.35
N THR A 32 -5.05 38.03 20.95
CA THR A 32 -3.71 37.39 20.91
C THR A 32 -3.70 36.05 21.67
N ARG A 33 -4.39 35.96 22.81
CA ARG A 33 -4.53 34.73 23.57
C ARG A 33 -5.30 33.65 22.80
N GLU A 34 -6.35 34.06 22.12
CA GLU A 34 -7.10 33.13 21.23
C GLU A 34 -6.24 32.61 20.09
N ALA A 35 -5.49 33.46 19.42
CA ALA A 35 -4.57 33.05 18.38
C ALA A 35 -3.49 32.06 18.90
N GLN A 36 -2.92 32.37 20.09
CA GLN A 36 -1.96 31.46 20.74
C GLN A 36 -2.59 30.09 21.11
N TYR A 37 -3.81 30.12 21.62
CA TYR A 37 -4.54 28.87 21.95
C TYR A 37 -4.75 28.00 20.71
N HIS A 38 -5.18 28.58 19.59
CA HIS A 38 -5.35 27.85 18.35
C HIS A 38 -4.02 27.34 17.78
N GLU A 39 -2.94 28.12 17.89
CA GLU A 39 -1.61 27.68 17.51
C GLU A 39 -1.14 26.50 18.35
N ASP A 40 -1.33 26.55 19.68
CA ASP A 40 -0.95 25.46 20.59
C ASP A 40 -1.79 24.20 20.32
N GLN A 41 -3.10 24.34 20.09
CA GLN A 41 -3.95 23.20 19.70
C GLN A 41 -3.50 22.57 18.39
N SER A 42 -3.15 23.38 17.39
CA SER A 42 -2.64 22.90 16.11
C SER A 42 -1.31 22.16 16.26
N ARG A 43 -0.42 22.67 17.12
CA ARG A 43 0.86 22.01 17.44
C ARG A 43 0.65 20.67 18.17
N LEU A 44 -0.27 20.61 19.13
CA LEU A 44 -0.60 19.37 19.83
C LEU A 44 -1.19 18.32 18.89
N ALA A 45 -2.09 18.74 18.01
CA ALA A 45 -2.66 17.86 16.99
C ALA A 45 -1.59 17.34 16.02
N ALA A 46 -0.64 18.22 15.61
CA ALA A 46 0.46 17.83 14.75
C ALA A 46 1.44 16.86 15.42
N ASP A 47 1.74 17.03 16.71
CA ASP A 47 2.57 16.10 17.47
C ASP A 47 1.88 14.74 17.62
N ALA A 48 0.59 14.71 17.97
CA ALA A 48 -0.18 13.47 18.08
C ALA A 48 -0.24 12.72 16.74
N TRP A 49 -0.45 13.44 15.63
CA TRP A 49 -0.43 12.87 14.29
C TRP A 49 0.94 12.31 13.94
N ALA A 50 2.02 13.08 14.11
CA ALA A 50 3.38 12.63 13.81
C ALA A 50 3.80 11.40 14.64
N ARG A 51 3.32 11.28 15.88
CA ARG A 51 3.53 10.09 16.74
C ARG A 51 2.74 8.88 16.26
N SER A 52 1.61 9.06 15.58
CA SER A 52 0.82 7.97 15.03
C SER A 52 1.47 7.35 13.80
N LEU A 53 2.32 8.08 13.07
CA LEU A 53 3.07 7.60 11.91
C LEU A 53 4.16 6.60 12.32
N PRO A 54 4.51 5.63 11.47
CA PRO A 54 5.58 4.66 11.72
C PRO A 54 6.97 5.30 11.54
N THR A 55 7.22 6.43 12.22
CA THR A 55 8.41 7.28 12.04
C THR A 55 9.73 6.58 12.31
N LYS A 56 9.71 5.53 13.17
CA LYS A 56 10.89 4.70 13.44
C LYS A 56 11.33 3.97 12.17
N ASP A 57 10.38 3.33 11.49
CA ASP A 57 10.65 2.59 10.25
C ASP A 57 10.96 3.56 9.11
N MET A 58 10.18 4.64 8.98
CA MET A 58 10.42 5.66 7.95
C MET A 58 11.84 6.24 8.05
N ARG A 59 12.35 6.49 9.26
CA ARG A 59 13.75 6.92 9.45
C ARG A 59 14.75 5.81 9.14
N SER A 60 14.45 4.56 9.52
CA SER A 60 15.35 3.43 9.25
C SER A 60 15.45 3.12 7.75
N PHE A 61 14.38 3.37 6.99
CA PHE A 61 14.32 3.21 5.54
C PHE A 61 14.88 4.44 4.78
N GLY A 62 15.23 5.52 5.50
CA GLY A 62 15.73 6.73 4.88
C GLY A 62 14.65 7.62 4.27
N TRP A 63 13.38 7.41 4.60
CA TRP A 63 12.26 8.23 4.12
C TRP A 63 12.17 9.57 4.87
N LEU A 64 12.59 9.58 6.13
CA LEU A 64 12.65 10.78 6.97
C LEU A 64 14.08 11.01 7.47
N PRO A 65 14.48 12.27 7.71
CA PRO A 65 15.75 12.60 8.32
C PRO A 65 15.82 12.07 9.76
N LYS A 66 17.04 11.77 10.21
CA LYS A 66 17.29 11.44 11.61
C LYS A 66 17.37 12.73 12.41
N THR A 67 16.34 13.04 13.18
CA THR A 67 16.32 14.21 14.09
C THR A 67 15.65 13.84 15.41
N ASP A 68 16.17 14.39 16.51
CA ASP A 68 15.57 14.28 17.84
C ASP A 68 14.70 15.50 18.17
N ASP A 69 14.85 16.59 17.41
CA ASP A 69 13.96 17.75 17.52
C ASP A 69 12.55 17.39 17.04
N TRP A 70 11.58 17.59 17.93
CA TRP A 70 10.19 17.23 17.68
C TRP A 70 9.52 18.14 16.64
N ILE A 71 9.88 19.43 16.57
CA ILE A 71 9.37 20.38 15.58
C ILE A 71 9.87 19.96 14.19
N ALA A 72 11.19 19.79 14.07
CA ALA A 72 11.79 19.35 12.82
C ALA A 72 11.24 17.99 12.35
N ARG A 73 10.80 17.14 13.29
CA ARG A 73 10.16 15.86 12.95
C ARG A 73 8.77 16.06 12.34
N ILE A 74 7.95 16.94 12.92
CA ILE A 74 6.63 17.28 12.37
C ILE A 74 6.79 17.86 10.98
N ASP A 75 7.66 18.83 10.81
CA ASP A 75 7.93 19.47 9.51
C ASP A 75 8.38 18.46 8.47
N ALA A 76 9.28 17.54 8.84
CA ALA A 76 9.73 16.48 7.95
C ALA A 76 8.59 15.51 7.56
N CYS A 77 7.65 15.22 8.46
CA CYS A 77 6.47 14.41 8.15
C CYS A 77 5.53 15.15 7.19
N LEU A 78 5.23 16.42 7.44
CA LEU A 78 4.39 17.23 6.55
C LEU A 78 5.01 17.36 5.15
N GLN A 79 6.31 17.63 5.09
CA GLN A 79 7.05 17.69 3.83
C GLN A 79 7.05 16.34 3.09
N TYR A 80 7.21 15.22 3.82
CA TYR A 80 7.15 13.89 3.24
C TYR A 80 5.81 13.62 2.53
N PHE A 81 4.70 14.02 3.16
CA PHE A 81 3.37 13.88 2.58
C PHE A 81 3.01 15.00 1.57
N ASP A 82 3.85 16.03 1.46
CA ASP A 82 3.64 17.18 0.58
C ASP A 82 2.33 17.93 0.92
N VAL A 83 2.14 18.17 2.21
CA VAL A 83 0.96 18.87 2.76
C VAL A 83 1.39 20.00 3.70
N PRO A 84 0.66 21.11 3.76
CA PRO A 84 1.01 22.24 4.62
C PRO A 84 0.71 21.99 6.10
N ASP A 85 -0.29 21.16 6.41
CA ASP A 85 -0.77 20.90 7.75
C ASP A 85 -1.51 19.55 7.88
N VAL A 86 -1.86 19.15 9.11
CA VAL A 86 -2.55 17.90 9.42
C VAL A 86 -3.99 17.91 8.90
N ALA A 87 -4.66 19.05 8.82
CA ALA A 87 -6.01 19.15 8.28
C ALA A 87 -6.02 18.80 6.78
N SER A 88 -5.03 19.31 6.05
CA SER A 88 -4.79 18.98 4.63
C SER A 88 -4.45 17.50 4.43
N TRP A 89 -3.65 16.92 5.34
CA TRP A 89 -3.36 15.49 5.34
C TRP A 89 -4.64 14.66 5.53
N ASN A 90 -5.47 14.99 6.52
CA ASN A 90 -6.77 14.35 6.76
C ASN A 90 -7.70 14.52 5.54
N GLY A 91 -7.68 15.69 4.90
CA GLY A 91 -8.46 15.95 3.69
C GLY A 91 -8.05 15.11 2.48
N SER A 92 -6.79 14.72 2.37
CA SER A 92 -6.22 13.96 1.24
C SER A 92 -6.13 12.47 1.58
N TYR A 93 -5.22 12.13 2.49
CA TYR A 93 -4.94 10.74 2.85
C TYR A 93 -6.02 10.11 3.74
N GLY A 94 -6.60 10.85 4.69
CA GLY A 94 -7.66 10.36 5.56
C GLY A 94 -8.90 9.96 4.77
N ARG A 95 -9.34 10.79 3.79
CA ARG A 95 -10.45 10.44 2.90
C ARG A 95 -10.13 9.27 1.98
N MET A 96 -8.92 9.25 1.43
CA MET A 96 -8.45 8.14 0.60
C MET A 96 -8.53 6.82 1.36
N LEU A 97 -8.05 6.79 2.61
CA LEU A 97 -8.05 5.59 3.44
C LEU A 97 -9.45 5.19 3.89
N SER A 98 -10.32 6.15 4.19
CA SER A 98 -11.71 5.86 4.56
C SER A 98 -12.56 5.34 3.38
N SER A 99 -12.22 5.72 2.14
CA SER A 99 -12.85 5.21 0.92
C SER A 99 -12.23 3.90 0.43
N ALA A 100 -10.98 3.62 0.81
CA ALA A 100 -10.35 2.34 0.52
C ALA A 100 -11.09 1.24 1.28
N LYS A 101 -11.58 0.23 0.56
CA LYS A 101 -12.19 -0.95 1.17
C LYS A 101 -11.08 -1.80 1.77
N PHE A 102 -10.68 -1.44 3.02
CA PHE A 102 -9.78 -2.28 3.77
C PHE A 102 -10.49 -3.58 4.13
N ARG A 103 -9.99 -4.69 3.64
CA ARG A 103 -10.30 -6.00 4.21
C ARG A 103 -9.50 -6.13 5.50
N THR A 104 -10.04 -5.60 6.57
CA THR A 104 -9.46 -5.77 7.90
C THR A 104 -10.07 -6.98 8.57
N SER A 105 -9.22 -7.89 9.00
CA SER A 105 -9.60 -8.83 10.04
C SER A 105 -9.93 -8.05 11.31
N THR A 106 -10.97 -8.45 11.99
CA THR A 106 -11.46 -7.87 13.25
C THR A 106 -10.44 -7.88 14.40
N LYS A 107 -9.19 -8.32 14.20
CA LYS A 107 -8.18 -8.50 15.25
C LYS A 107 -6.84 -7.81 15.05
N ALA A 108 -6.53 -7.25 13.89
CA ALA A 108 -5.31 -6.46 13.69
C ALA A 108 -5.71 -5.00 13.50
N SER A 109 -5.25 -4.12 14.39
CA SER A 109 -5.40 -2.68 14.18
C SER A 109 -4.69 -2.32 12.88
N THR A 110 -5.44 -2.14 11.82
CA THR A 110 -4.94 -1.65 10.54
C THR A 110 -4.44 -0.26 10.80
N SER A 111 -3.14 -0.05 10.70
CA SER A 111 -2.61 1.30 10.83
C SER A 111 -2.82 2.02 9.49
N GLU A 112 -3.95 2.69 9.36
CA GLU A 112 -4.24 3.53 8.18
C GLU A 112 -3.09 4.50 7.89
N VAL A 113 -2.49 5.06 8.94
CA VAL A 113 -1.34 5.95 8.79
C VAL A 113 -0.09 5.24 8.25
N ALA A 114 0.10 3.94 8.58
CA ALA A 114 1.21 3.16 8.03
C ALA A 114 0.99 2.83 6.55
N VAL A 115 -0.25 2.56 6.15
CA VAL A 115 -0.62 2.39 4.74
C VAL A 115 -0.43 3.69 3.98
N ALA A 116 -0.88 4.84 4.53
CA ALA A 116 -0.66 6.15 3.90
C ALA A 116 0.84 6.44 3.70
N ALA A 117 1.68 6.17 4.71
CA ALA A 117 3.11 6.36 4.60
C ALA A 117 3.73 5.46 3.52
N TRP A 118 3.32 4.20 3.45
CA TRP A 118 3.80 3.27 2.45
C TRP A 118 3.36 3.66 1.02
N LEU A 119 2.09 4.05 0.83
CA LEU A 119 1.58 4.53 -0.46
C LEU A 119 2.29 5.80 -0.91
N ARG A 120 2.53 6.74 0.01
CA ARG A 120 3.28 7.95 -0.30
C ARG A 120 4.69 7.64 -0.77
N GLN A 121 5.35 6.66 -0.17
CA GLN A 121 6.67 6.23 -0.63
C GLN A 121 6.62 5.60 -2.03
N ALA A 122 5.58 4.82 -2.33
CA ALA A 122 5.39 4.29 -3.67
C ALA A 122 5.19 5.41 -4.71
N GLU A 123 4.42 6.45 -4.38
CA GLU A 123 4.28 7.65 -5.22
C GLU A 123 5.61 8.38 -5.42
N ILE A 124 6.41 8.57 -4.36
CA ILE A 124 7.73 9.21 -4.44
C ILE A 124 8.63 8.38 -5.36
N GLN A 125 8.69 7.07 -5.16
CA GLN A 125 9.49 6.18 -6.00
C GLN A 125 9.01 6.20 -7.46
N SER A 126 7.70 6.24 -7.69
CA SER A 126 7.14 6.23 -9.04
C SER A 126 7.53 7.47 -9.86
N ARG A 127 7.85 8.61 -9.22
CA ARG A 127 8.32 9.83 -9.90
C ARG A 127 9.64 9.64 -10.64
N THR A 128 10.44 8.64 -10.28
CA THR A 128 11.71 8.31 -10.96
C THR A 128 11.55 7.30 -12.08
N LEU A 129 10.35 6.75 -12.25
CA LEU A 129 10.03 5.76 -13.26
C LEU A 129 9.47 6.42 -14.52
N SER A 130 9.72 5.80 -15.67
CA SER A 130 9.16 6.22 -16.94
C SER A 130 8.03 5.31 -17.35
N ALA A 131 6.92 5.89 -17.81
CA ALA A 131 5.80 5.15 -18.39
C ALA A 131 5.35 5.80 -19.71
N ALA A 132 4.96 4.97 -20.66
CA ALA A 132 4.26 5.39 -21.86
C ALA A 132 2.84 5.88 -21.49
N ARG A 133 2.08 6.32 -22.49
CA ARG A 133 0.65 6.58 -22.29
C ARG A 133 -0.06 5.28 -21.91
N TRP A 134 -0.90 5.33 -20.89
CA TRP A 134 -1.68 4.18 -20.40
C TRP A 134 -2.46 3.50 -21.54
N SER A 135 -2.28 2.20 -21.67
CA SER A 135 -2.92 1.36 -22.68
C SER A 135 -3.31 -0.01 -22.13
N PRO A 136 -4.60 -0.25 -21.83
CA PRO A 136 -5.07 -1.56 -21.39
C PRO A 136 -4.75 -2.68 -22.37
N GLY A 137 -4.79 -2.39 -23.68
CA GLY A 137 -4.45 -3.37 -24.72
C GLY A 137 -2.98 -3.77 -24.68
N ALA A 138 -2.06 -2.80 -24.50
CA ALA A 138 -0.63 -3.08 -24.37
C ALA A 138 -0.34 -3.93 -23.13
N LEU A 139 -0.97 -3.61 -21.97
CA LEU A 139 -0.81 -4.40 -20.75
C LEU A 139 -1.33 -5.84 -20.94
N ARG A 140 -2.50 -6.01 -21.56
CA ARG A 140 -3.02 -7.37 -21.87
C ARG A 140 -2.08 -8.15 -22.77
N SER A 141 -1.49 -7.52 -23.75
CA SER A 141 -0.54 -8.16 -24.69
C SER A 141 0.78 -8.56 -24.00
N SER A 142 1.18 -7.85 -22.92
CA SER A 142 2.42 -8.14 -22.19
C SER A 142 2.26 -9.22 -21.10
N LEU A 143 1.05 -9.69 -20.79
CA LEU A 143 0.79 -10.62 -19.68
C LEU A 143 1.62 -11.90 -19.76
N SER A 144 1.85 -12.46 -20.97
CA SER A 144 2.66 -13.65 -21.14
C SER A 144 4.15 -13.41 -20.83
N GLN A 145 4.67 -12.24 -21.19
CA GLN A 145 6.03 -11.82 -20.90
C GLN A 145 6.20 -11.55 -19.40
N LEU A 146 5.24 -10.84 -18.79
CA LEU A 146 5.20 -10.58 -17.36
C LEU A 146 5.15 -11.89 -16.56
N ARG A 147 4.33 -12.87 -16.99
CA ARG A 147 4.28 -14.19 -16.38
C ARG A 147 5.62 -14.91 -16.46
N ALA A 148 6.32 -14.82 -17.58
CA ALA A 148 7.64 -15.45 -17.74
C ALA A 148 8.70 -14.91 -16.78
N LEU A 149 8.56 -13.67 -16.25
CA LEU A 149 9.45 -13.10 -15.24
C LEU A 149 9.44 -13.88 -13.93
N THR A 150 8.35 -14.59 -13.62
CA THR A 150 8.28 -15.48 -12.44
C THR A 150 9.39 -16.50 -12.40
N ARG A 151 9.97 -16.84 -13.55
CA ARG A 151 11.07 -17.82 -13.68
C ARG A 151 12.42 -17.23 -13.30
N ILE A 152 12.59 -15.92 -13.35
CA ILE A 152 13.80 -15.23 -12.91
C ILE A 152 13.86 -15.28 -11.38
N LYS A 153 14.99 -15.73 -10.83
CA LYS A 153 15.12 -15.96 -9.39
C LYS A 153 15.34 -14.66 -8.62
N ASP A 154 16.28 -13.87 -9.10
CA ASP A 154 16.78 -12.70 -8.37
C ASP A 154 15.86 -11.48 -8.55
N PRO A 155 15.33 -10.90 -7.44
CA PRO A 155 14.62 -9.63 -7.50
C PRO A 155 15.38 -8.51 -8.19
N ALA A 156 16.71 -8.46 -8.04
CA ALA A 156 17.55 -7.46 -8.69
C ALA A 156 17.51 -7.57 -10.23
N GLU A 157 17.16 -8.74 -10.77
CA GLU A 157 17.01 -8.96 -12.20
C GLU A 157 15.56 -8.79 -12.68
N PHE A 158 14.58 -9.31 -11.94
CA PHE A 158 13.20 -9.30 -12.43
C PHE A 158 12.47 -7.98 -12.15
N ILE A 159 12.77 -7.25 -11.06
CA ILE A 159 12.11 -5.98 -10.75
C ILE A 159 12.34 -4.92 -11.83
N PRO A 160 13.58 -4.68 -12.32
CA PRO A 160 13.78 -3.75 -13.43
C PRO A 160 13.02 -4.13 -14.69
N LYS A 161 13.02 -5.42 -15.08
CA LYS A 161 12.29 -5.92 -16.24
C LYS A 161 10.78 -5.80 -16.07
N LEU A 162 10.27 -6.05 -14.86
CA LEU A 162 8.87 -5.86 -14.51
C LEU A 162 8.46 -4.39 -14.69
N THR A 163 9.27 -3.48 -14.15
CA THR A 163 9.04 -2.04 -14.25
C THR A 163 9.09 -1.57 -15.72
N GLU A 164 10.04 -2.06 -16.50
CA GLU A 164 10.17 -1.74 -17.93
C GLU A 164 8.97 -2.21 -18.74
N LEU A 165 8.58 -3.48 -18.61
CA LEU A 165 7.45 -4.07 -19.34
C LEU A 165 6.12 -3.38 -18.98
N CYS A 166 5.89 -3.09 -17.70
CA CYS A 166 4.72 -2.36 -17.26
C CYS A 166 4.76 -0.90 -17.71
N GLY A 167 5.92 -0.24 -17.65
CA GLY A 167 6.13 1.12 -18.11
C GLY A 167 5.86 1.27 -19.62
N ALA A 168 6.22 0.29 -20.43
CA ALA A 168 5.89 0.27 -21.86
C ALA A 168 4.38 0.20 -22.12
N ALA A 169 3.59 -0.35 -21.22
CA ALA A 169 2.13 -0.37 -21.27
C ALA A 169 1.49 0.85 -20.56
N GLY A 170 2.28 1.75 -19.99
CA GLY A 170 1.82 2.94 -19.29
C GLY A 170 1.44 2.70 -17.83
N VAL A 171 1.98 1.65 -17.18
CA VAL A 171 1.76 1.32 -15.76
C VAL A 171 3.06 1.50 -14.99
N LEU A 172 3.02 2.27 -13.92
CA LEU A 172 4.14 2.41 -12.97
C LEU A 172 4.07 1.27 -11.94
N VAL A 173 5.22 0.66 -11.64
CA VAL A 173 5.30 -0.40 -10.61
C VAL A 173 6.37 -0.02 -9.60
N ALA A 174 5.99 0.11 -8.34
CA ALA A 174 6.89 0.41 -7.22
C ALA A 174 6.93 -0.76 -6.24
N VAL A 175 8.12 -1.27 -5.95
CA VAL A 175 8.33 -2.30 -4.92
C VAL A 175 8.92 -1.61 -3.71
N VAL A 176 8.13 -1.49 -2.64
CA VAL A 176 8.44 -0.66 -1.47
C VAL A 176 8.32 -1.47 -0.19
N ARG A 177 9.36 -1.47 0.63
CA ARG A 177 9.32 -2.11 1.94
C ARG A 177 8.23 -1.48 2.80
N SER A 178 7.30 -2.30 3.33
CA SER A 178 6.24 -1.80 4.20
C SER A 178 6.75 -1.53 5.62
N PRO A 179 6.31 -0.43 6.26
CA PRO A 179 6.60 -0.18 7.67
C PRO A 179 5.76 -1.08 8.58
N SER A 180 6.16 -1.19 9.84
CA SER A 180 5.41 -1.92 10.86
C SER A 180 3.97 -1.41 10.96
N GLY A 181 3.03 -2.33 11.09
CA GLY A 181 1.59 -2.02 11.14
C GLY A 181 0.93 -1.80 9.77
N CYS A 182 1.68 -1.82 8.66
CA CYS A 182 1.09 -1.78 7.33
C CYS A 182 0.71 -3.21 6.89
N PRO A 183 -0.58 -3.55 6.72
CA PRO A 183 -1.01 -4.88 6.35
C PRO A 183 -0.98 -5.10 4.83
N ALA A 184 -0.86 -4.04 4.04
CA ALA A 184 -0.99 -4.11 2.59
C ALA A 184 0.07 -5.00 1.94
N SER A 185 -0.35 -5.91 1.07
CA SER A 185 0.51 -6.71 0.20
C SER A 185 0.73 -6.01 -1.13
N GLY A 186 -0.33 -5.46 -1.70
CA GLY A 186 -0.36 -4.68 -2.92
C GLY A 186 -1.40 -3.57 -2.86
N VAL A 187 -1.32 -2.64 -3.79
CA VAL A 187 -2.32 -1.60 -4.08
C VAL A 187 -2.21 -1.20 -5.53
N ALA A 188 -3.36 -1.15 -6.21
CA ALA A 188 -3.51 -0.49 -7.50
C ALA A 188 -4.28 0.82 -7.33
N ARG A 189 -3.76 1.90 -7.91
CA ARG A 189 -4.45 3.20 -7.97
C ARG A 189 -4.08 3.94 -9.24
N PHE A 190 -4.95 4.87 -9.64
CA PHE A 190 -4.63 5.81 -10.71
C PHE A 190 -4.13 7.12 -10.11
N LEU A 191 -2.98 7.57 -10.58
CA LEU A 191 -2.42 8.88 -10.21
C LEU A 191 -3.15 10.00 -10.96
N ASP A 192 -2.92 11.24 -10.53
CA ASP A 192 -3.38 12.41 -11.26
C ASP A 192 -2.86 12.35 -12.71
N GLY A 193 -3.75 12.57 -13.67
CA GLY A 193 -3.44 12.38 -15.10
C GLY A 193 -3.73 10.98 -15.65
N GLY A 194 -4.28 10.06 -14.84
CA GLY A 194 -4.81 8.77 -15.28
C GLY A 194 -3.76 7.68 -15.50
N THR A 195 -2.55 7.83 -14.97
CA THR A 195 -1.50 6.80 -15.02
C THR A 195 -1.69 5.81 -13.87
N PRO A 196 -1.86 4.49 -14.13
CA PRO A 196 -1.93 3.50 -13.05
C PRO A 196 -0.59 3.32 -12.35
N LEU A 197 -0.65 3.23 -11.02
CA LEU A 197 0.45 2.85 -10.15
C LEU A 197 0.09 1.55 -9.44
N ILE A 198 0.95 0.55 -9.53
CA ILE A 198 0.91 -0.68 -8.73
C ILE A 198 2.03 -0.59 -7.70
N ALA A 199 1.68 -0.62 -6.41
CA ALA A 199 2.61 -0.69 -5.31
C ALA A 199 2.62 -2.11 -4.72
N LEU A 200 3.81 -2.68 -4.49
CA LEU A 200 4.00 -4.02 -3.92
C LEU A 200 4.88 -3.93 -2.68
N SER A 201 4.45 -4.53 -1.58
CA SER A 201 5.20 -4.50 -0.32
C SER A 201 6.19 -5.65 -0.17
N GLY A 202 6.11 -6.68 -1.01
CA GLY A 202 6.88 -7.91 -0.84
C GLY A 202 6.54 -8.64 0.47
N ARG A 203 5.38 -8.37 1.07
CA ARG A 203 4.89 -9.06 2.27
C ARG A 203 4.94 -10.57 2.06
N TYR A 204 5.17 -11.34 3.13
CA TYR A 204 5.40 -12.80 3.11
C TYR A 204 6.75 -13.24 2.51
N LEU A 205 7.50 -12.37 1.83
CA LEU A 205 8.86 -12.62 1.35
C LEU A 205 8.99 -13.96 0.60
N ALA A 206 8.01 -14.25 -0.25
CA ALA A 206 7.95 -15.47 -1.05
C ALA A 206 7.47 -15.19 -2.47
N ASP A 207 7.99 -15.94 -3.44
CA ASP A 207 7.74 -15.69 -4.86
C ASP A 207 6.29 -15.92 -5.27
N ASP A 208 5.61 -16.91 -4.71
CA ASP A 208 4.20 -17.18 -4.97
C ASP A 208 3.31 -16.02 -4.54
N HIS A 209 3.53 -15.47 -3.34
CA HIS A 209 2.79 -14.32 -2.85
C HIS A 209 3.09 -13.05 -3.66
N PHE A 210 4.38 -12.79 -3.94
CA PHE A 210 4.78 -11.61 -4.72
C PHE A 210 4.10 -11.57 -6.09
N TRP A 211 4.16 -12.68 -6.82
CA TRP A 211 3.59 -12.74 -8.17
C TRP A 211 2.07 -12.81 -8.17
N PHE A 212 1.46 -13.46 -7.18
CA PHE A 212 0.01 -13.44 -7.03
C PHE A 212 -0.48 -12.02 -6.78
N THR A 213 0.10 -11.31 -5.80
CA THR A 213 -0.22 -9.91 -5.51
C THR A 213 -0.05 -9.05 -6.77
N PHE A 214 1.08 -9.18 -7.48
CA PHE A 214 1.28 -8.38 -8.70
C PHE A 214 0.17 -8.59 -9.74
N PHE A 215 -0.20 -9.83 -10.05
CA PHE A 215 -1.25 -10.10 -11.04
C PHE A 215 -2.65 -9.77 -10.50
N HIS A 216 -2.88 -9.81 -9.21
CA HIS A 216 -4.09 -9.34 -8.56
C HIS A 216 -4.26 -7.83 -8.79
N GLU A 217 -3.21 -7.04 -8.54
CA GLU A 217 -3.23 -5.60 -8.80
C GLU A 217 -3.36 -5.27 -10.31
N VAL A 218 -2.75 -6.07 -11.18
CA VAL A 218 -2.98 -5.97 -12.64
C VAL A 218 -4.45 -6.23 -12.98
N GLY A 219 -5.11 -7.16 -12.27
CA GLY A 219 -6.54 -7.41 -12.39
C GLY A 219 -7.35 -6.15 -12.09
N HIS A 220 -7.09 -5.47 -10.96
CA HIS A 220 -7.75 -4.21 -10.62
C HIS A 220 -7.55 -3.14 -11.69
N VAL A 221 -6.32 -2.94 -12.17
CA VAL A 221 -6.03 -1.95 -13.22
C VAL A 221 -6.78 -2.24 -14.52
N LEU A 222 -6.92 -3.51 -14.91
CA LEU A 222 -7.51 -3.91 -16.19
C LEU A 222 -9.03 -4.05 -16.17
N LEU A 223 -9.61 -4.42 -15.03
CA LEU A 223 -11.03 -4.78 -14.92
C LEU A 223 -11.86 -3.66 -14.29
N HIS A 224 -11.30 -2.92 -13.33
CA HIS A 224 -12.07 -1.99 -12.51
C HIS A 224 -11.77 -0.52 -12.78
N GLY A 225 -10.63 -0.21 -13.45
CA GLY A 225 -10.30 1.14 -13.92
C GLY A 225 -10.06 2.17 -12.80
N ALA A 226 -10.17 3.46 -13.15
CA ALA A 226 -9.95 4.57 -12.24
C ALA A 226 -11.23 4.85 -11.44
N GLY A 227 -11.24 4.61 -10.15
CA GLY A 227 -12.41 4.98 -9.33
C GLY A 227 -12.30 4.60 -7.85
N GLU A 228 -11.68 3.50 -7.54
CA GLU A 228 -11.52 3.04 -6.15
C GLU A 228 -10.06 2.66 -5.90
N ILE A 229 -9.62 2.81 -4.66
CA ILE A 229 -8.33 2.32 -4.20
C ILE A 229 -8.60 1.00 -3.48
N TYR A 230 -8.02 -0.07 -4.00
CA TYR A 230 -8.10 -1.39 -3.39
C TYR A 230 -6.78 -1.63 -2.63
N VAL A 231 -6.89 -1.90 -1.33
CA VAL A 231 -5.74 -2.26 -0.48
C VAL A 231 -5.92 -3.70 -0.05
N ASP A 232 -5.03 -4.56 -0.52
CA ASP A 232 -5.16 -5.99 -0.31
C ASP A 232 -4.34 -6.48 0.89
N ASP A 233 -5.00 -7.25 1.78
CA ASP A 233 -4.39 -7.99 2.89
C ASP A 233 -4.84 -9.46 2.86
N PHE A 234 -3.97 -10.33 2.32
CA PHE A 234 -4.22 -11.77 2.24
C PHE A 234 -4.22 -12.51 3.59
N SER A 235 -4.17 -11.81 4.73
CA SER A 235 -4.03 -12.46 6.04
C SER A 235 -5.27 -13.24 6.51
N HIS A 236 -6.45 -13.04 5.91
CA HIS A 236 -7.69 -13.73 6.28
C HIS A 236 -8.58 -14.09 5.08
N GLN A 237 -8.93 -15.37 5.02
CA GLN A 237 -9.90 -15.96 4.08
C GLN A 237 -11.31 -15.93 4.69
N ASP A 238 -11.86 -14.78 5.03
CA ASP A 238 -13.27 -14.68 5.35
C ASP A 238 -14.08 -14.54 4.06
N ILE A 239 -14.60 -15.68 3.60
CA ILE A 239 -15.27 -15.87 2.30
C ILE A 239 -16.57 -15.04 2.18
N GLU A 240 -17.18 -14.62 3.29
CA GLU A 240 -18.48 -13.91 3.27
C GLU A 240 -18.38 -12.40 3.00
N ALA A 241 -17.19 -11.79 3.09
CA ALA A 241 -16.99 -10.35 2.85
C ALA A 241 -16.31 -10.03 1.51
N ILE A 242 -16.12 -11.01 0.62
CA ILE A 242 -15.44 -10.82 -0.66
C ILE A 242 -16.38 -10.06 -1.62
N ASN A 243 -16.08 -8.78 -1.88
CA ASN A 243 -16.70 -8.03 -2.95
C ASN A 243 -16.44 -8.72 -4.30
N GLY A 244 -17.43 -8.68 -5.22
CA GLY A 244 -17.30 -9.26 -6.56
C GLY A 244 -16.03 -8.82 -7.30
N VAL A 245 -15.63 -7.56 -7.08
CA VAL A 245 -14.42 -6.93 -7.64
C VAL A 245 -13.12 -7.67 -7.26
N GLU A 246 -13.00 -8.06 -5.99
CA GLU A 246 -11.82 -8.78 -5.50
C GLU A 246 -11.80 -10.22 -6.01
N LEU A 247 -12.98 -10.87 -6.07
CA LEU A 247 -13.09 -12.21 -6.68
C LEU A 247 -12.69 -12.20 -8.14
N GLU A 248 -13.01 -11.12 -8.88
CA GLU A 248 -12.61 -10.94 -10.26
C GLU A 248 -11.09 -10.76 -10.36
N ALA A 249 -10.47 -9.96 -9.49
CA ALA A 249 -9.02 -9.77 -9.43
C ALA A 249 -8.29 -11.07 -9.03
N ASP A 250 -8.79 -11.78 -8.02
CA ASP A 250 -8.26 -13.09 -7.61
C ASP A 250 -8.33 -14.12 -8.73
N ARG A 251 -9.49 -14.19 -9.40
CA ARG A 251 -9.67 -15.07 -10.56
C ARG A 251 -8.70 -14.71 -11.67
N PHE A 252 -8.59 -13.43 -12.00
CA PHE A 252 -7.67 -12.94 -13.02
C PHE A 252 -6.22 -13.32 -12.72
N ALA A 253 -5.77 -13.10 -11.47
CA ALA A 253 -4.43 -13.49 -11.03
C ALA A 253 -4.21 -15.00 -11.14
N GLY A 254 -5.14 -15.78 -10.59
CA GLY A 254 -5.05 -17.23 -10.60
C GLY A 254 -5.07 -17.82 -12.02
N GLU A 255 -5.91 -17.31 -12.91
CA GLU A 255 -5.99 -17.78 -14.31
C GLU A 255 -4.80 -17.33 -15.15
N THR A 256 -4.24 -16.15 -14.86
CA THR A 256 -3.03 -15.66 -15.52
C THR A 256 -1.82 -16.50 -15.12
N LEU A 257 -1.67 -16.79 -13.81
CA LEU A 257 -0.54 -17.58 -13.29
C LEU A 257 -0.66 -19.08 -13.58
N PHE A 258 -1.87 -19.60 -13.55
CA PHE A 258 -2.13 -21.02 -13.80
C PHE A 258 -3.42 -21.20 -14.64
N PRO A 259 -3.31 -21.12 -15.97
CA PRO A 259 -4.44 -21.16 -16.87
C PRO A 259 -5.36 -22.37 -16.67
N PRO A 260 -6.70 -22.21 -16.75
CA PRO A 260 -7.67 -23.27 -16.47
C PRO A 260 -7.46 -24.54 -17.29
N HIS A 261 -7.08 -24.42 -18.58
CA HIS A 261 -6.86 -25.56 -19.45
C HIS A 261 -5.67 -26.43 -19.04
N LEU A 262 -4.72 -25.90 -18.26
CA LEU A 262 -3.59 -26.67 -17.71
C LEU A 262 -3.92 -27.27 -16.33
N ARG A 263 -5.01 -26.86 -15.68
CA ARG A 263 -5.43 -27.42 -14.39
C ARG A 263 -5.85 -28.88 -14.52
N SER A 264 -6.37 -29.29 -15.67
CA SER A 264 -6.69 -30.69 -15.97
C SER A 264 -5.45 -31.62 -16.04
N ALA A 265 -4.27 -31.06 -16.29
CA ALA A 265 -3.01 -31.78 -16.28
C ALA A 265 -2.50 -32.09 -14.86
N VAL A 266 -3.11 -31.55 -13.81
CA VAL A 266 -2.75 -31.83 -12.41
C VAL A 266 -3.18 -33.26 -12.08
N PRO A 267 -2.24 -34.16 -11.71
CA PRO A 267 -2.57 -35.54 -11.37
C PRO A 267 -3.56 -35.64 -10.20
N THR A 268 -4.53 -36.51 -10.27
CA THR A 268 -5.50 -36.77 -9.17
C THR A 268 -4.87 -37.50 -7.98
N ARG A 269 -3.78 -38.24 -8.20
CA ARG A 269 -2.98 -38.89 -7.14
C ARG A 269 -2.25 -37.84 -6.27
N LYS A 270 -1.66 -38.28 -5.17
CA LYS A 270 -0.74 -37.48 -4.36
C LYS A 270 0.40 -36.93 -5.23
N LEU A 271 0.61 -35.61 -5.16
CA LEU A 271 1.62 -34.93 -5.95
C LEU A 271 3.03 -35.17 -5.38
N ALA A 272 4.00 -35.36 -6.28
CA ALA A 272 5.42 -35.32 -5.95
C ALA A 272 6.05 -34.03 -6.46
N ALA A 273 7.21 -33.64 -5.93
CA ALA A 273 7.91 -32.42 -6.36
C ALA A 273 8.16 -32.37 -7.88
N ARG A 274 8.49 -33.50 -8.50
CA ARG A 274 8.68 -33.62 -9.95
C ARG A 274 7.43 -33.26 -10.76
N ASP A 275 6.23 -33.54 -10.21
CA ASP A 275 4.97 -33.18 -10.88
C ASP A 275 4.78 -31.66 -10.89
N VAL A 276 5.06 -31.00 -9.76
CA VAL A 276 5.02 -29.54 -9.62
C VAL A 276 6.04 -28.87 -10.55
N ILE A 277 7.27 -29.37 -10.59
CA ILE A 277 8.33 -28.83 -11.46
C ILE A 277 7.94 -28.98 -12.94
N ARG A 278 7.37 -30.12 -13.35
CA ARG A 278 6.87 -30.34 -14.70
C ARG A 278 5.74 -29.38 -15.04
N LEU A 279 4.73 -29.25 -14.18
CA LEU A 279 3.63 -28.30 -14.35
C LEU A 279 4.14 -26.85 -14.46
N ALA A 280 5.11 -26.46 -13.64
CA ALA A 280 5.71 -25.14 -13.69
C ALA A 280 6.39 -24.88 -15.05
N HIS A 281 7.06 -25.88 -15.61
CA HIS A 281 7.65 -25.77 -16.94
C HIS A 281 6.57 -25.65 -18.03
N GLU A 282 5.52 -26.47 -17.98
CA GLU A 282 4.40 -26.46 -18.94
C GLU A 282 3.64 -25.15 -18.89
N VAL A 283 3.38 -24.60 -17.69
CA VAL A 283 2.71 -23.29 -17.48
C VAL A 283 3.64 -22.13 -17.84
N GLY A 284 4.94 -22.29 -17.71
CA GLY A 284 5.93 -21.22 -17.94
C GLY A 284 6.12 -20.29 -16.75
N VAL A 285 5.97 -20.79 -15.51
CA VAL A 285 6.13 -20.05 -14.24
C VAL A 285 7.16 -20.71 -13.32
N SER A 286 7.44 -20.09 -12.15
CA SER A 286 8.27 -20.74 -11.12
C SER A 286 7.53 -21.89 -10.45
N PRO A 287 8.25 -22.92 -9.94
CA PRO A 287 7.65 -23.97 -9.14
C PRO A 287 6.93 -23.45 -7.88
N GLY A 288 7.44 -22.39 -7.25
CA GLY A 288 6.83 -21.75 -6.08
C GLY A 288 5.43 -21.20 -6.39
N VAL A 289 5.26 -20.56 -7.54
CA VAL A 289 3.95 -20.07 -8.00
C VAL A 289 2.95 -21.23 -8.17
N VAL A 290 3.38 -22.36 -8.76
CA VAL A 290 2.50 -23.54 -8.89
C VAL A 290 2.14 -24.10 -7.52
N VAL A 291 3.10 -24.19 -6.57
CA VAL A 291 2.81 -24.61 -5.19
C VAL A 291 1.74 -23.70 -4.57
N GLY A 292 1.89 -22.38 -4.66
CA GLY A 292 0.90 -21.42 -4.14
C GLY A 292 -0.50 -21.65 -4.72
N GLN A 293 -0.61 -21.81 -6.04
CA GLN A 293 -1.89 -22.08 -6.72
C GLN A 293 -2.52 -23.42 -6.31
N LEU A 294 -1.71 -24.46 -6.14
CA LEU A 294 -2.18 -25.76 -5.69
C LEU A 294 -2.59 -25.76 -4.21
N GLN A 295 -1.92 -24.99 -3.37
CA GLN A 295 -2.29 -24.79 -1.97
C GLN A 295 -3.62 -24.02 -1.87
N PHE A 296 -3.76 -22.94 -2.62
CA PHE A 296 -5.00 -22.15 -2.65
C PHE A 296 -6.21 -22.96 -3.13
N SER A 297 -6.02 -23.83 -4.13
CA SER A 297 -7.08 -24.73 -4.63
C SER A 297 -7.32 -25.97 -3.76
N GLY A 298 -6.65 -26.12 -2.62
CA GLY A 298 -6.79 -27.28 -1.71
C GLY A 298 -6.19 -28.59 -2.24
N ARG A 299 -5.42 -28.55 -3.33
CA ARG A 299 -4.72 -29.72 -3.89
C ARG A 299 -3.44 -30.08 -3.13
N LEU A 300 -2.86 -29.11 -2.42
CA LEU A 300 -1.77 -29.26 -1.48
C LEU A 300 -2.13 -28.61 -0.14
N GLY A 301 -1.67 -29.18 0.96
CA GLY A 301 -1.74 -28.51 2.26
C GLY A 301 -0.79 -27.32 2.30
N PHE A 302 -1.13 -26.27 3.07
CA PHE A 302 -0.30 -25.04 3.16
C PHE A 302 1.12 -25.28 3.71
N HIS A 303 1.36 -26.39 4.38
CA HIS A 303 2.68 -26.81 4.86
C HIS A 303 3.46 -27.63 3.84
N GLU A 304 2.83 -28.10 2.76
CA GLU A 304 3.44 -28.99 1.79
C GLU A 304 4.24 -28.23 0.74
N MET A 305 5.40 -28.76 0.37
CA MET A 305 6.27 -28.32 -0.73
C MET A 305 6.75 -26.85 -0.66
N ASN A 306 6.69 -26.21 0.51
CA ASN A 306 7.17 -24.82 0.68
C ASN A 306 8.66 -24.65 0.35
N TYR A 307 9.45 -25.70 0.33
CA TYR A 307 10.85 -25.70 -0.09
C TYR A 307 11.04 -25.44 -1.60
N LEU A 308 9.99 -25.54 -2.41
CA LEU A 308 10.00 -25.17 -3.83
C LEU A 308 9.74 -23.69 -4.05
N LYS A 309 9.24 -22.96 -3.03
CA LYS A 309 9.04 -21.53 -3.07
C LYS A 309 10.38 -20.81 -2.83
N ARG A 310 10.65 -19.79 -3.61
CA ARG A 310 11.79 -18.90 -3.39
C ARG A 310 11.48 -17.96 -2.25
N ARG A 311 12.48 -17.70 -1.42
CA ARG A 311 12.37 -16.77 -0.31
C ARG A 311 13.16 -15.49 -0.59
N PHE A 312 12.58 -14.38 -0.19
CA PHE A 312 13.17 -13.06 -0.30
C PHE A 312 13.52 -12.50 1.07
N ARG A 313 14.30 -11.45 1.09
CA ARG A 313 14.58 -10.64 2.28
C ARG A 313 14.75 -9.18 1.87
N TRP A 314 14.52 -8.29 2.81
CA TRP A 314 14.84 -6.89 2.62
C TRP A 314 16.27 -6.61 3.10
N ASN A 315 17.09 -6.05 2.23
CA ASN A 315 18.41 -5.47 2.55
C ASN A 315 18.26 -3.95 2.42
N GLY A 316 18.13 -3.24 3.55
CA GLY A 316 17.70 -1.84 3.51
C GLY A 316 16.35 -1.69 2.83
N THR A 317 16.30 -1.03 1.68
CA THR A 317 15.12 -0.84 0.83
C THR A 317 15.11 -1.72 -0.42
N SER A 318 16.11 -2.56 -0.63
CA SER A 318 16.21 -3.48 -1.76
C SER A 318 15.69 -4.86 -1.38
N LEU A 319 14.86 -5.45 -2.25
CA LEU A 319 14.40 -6.83 -2.13
C LEU A 319 15.44 -7.75 -2.76
N GLU A 320 15.88 -8.79 -2.05
CA GLU A 320 16.93 -9.71 -2.47
C GLU A 320 16.49 -11.17 -2.23
N MET A 321 17.22 -12.10 -2.81
CA MET A 321 17.12 -13.52 -2.43
C MET A 321 17.55 -13.70 -0.96
N ALA A 322 16.82 -14.54 -0.22
CA ALA A 322 17.14 -14.87 1.17
C ALA A 322 18.29 -15.84 1.30
#